data_780402272fc0be3c3b84409b424ca5fb
#
_entry.id   780402272fc0be3c3b84409b424ca5fb
#
_cell.length_a   1.000
_cell.length_b   1.000
_cell.length_c   1.000
_cell.angle_alpha   90.00
_cell.angle_beta   90.00
_cell.angle_gamma   90.00
#
_symmetry.space_group_name_H-M   'P 1'
#
loop_
_entity.id
_entity.type
_entity.pdbx_description
1 polymer ?
#
loop_
_entity_poly.entity_id
_entity_poly.type
_entity_poly.pdbx_seq_one_letter_code
_entity_poly.pdbx_strand_id
1 'polypeptide(L)'
;MPDIPKAQMDALLQDLPPERPVLIAGPTASGKSALALAIAEAQGGVIVNADASQVYAPLRIISARPSAEEEARAPHLLYGHLAEDAPYSTGHWLREVAPLLGGDQRVIITGGTGLYFAALTQGLAEIPETPPEVRARGDDMTLDDLLAQLDAETAAGIDQRNRARVQRAWEVLQATGRGLSDWQRNTGAPLLPLADCLPIVFDVERDWLNARIEKRFDLMLEQGALEEVAALRPRYDPTLPAHRAIGVPELIRHLEGDWPLHRAREAAVVAT
;
A
#
# COMPACT_ATOMS: atom_id res chain seq x y z
N MET A 1 12.83 -15.87 -5.99
CA MET A 1 12.77 -15.33 -7.37
C MET A 1 11.36 -15.48 -7.86
N PRO A 2 10.76 -14.52 -8.59
CA PRO A 2 9.49 -14.78 -9.27
C PRO A 2 9.71 -15.96 -10.22
N ASP A 3 8.66 -16.79 -10.38
CA ASP A 3 8.71 -17.93 -11.31
C ASP A 3 8.63 -17.48 -12.80
N ILE A 4 9.12 -16.28 -13.10
CA ILE A 4 9.29 -15.82 -14.48
C ILE A 4 10.54 -16.54 -15.02
N PRO A 5 10.40 -17.35 -16.04
CA PRO A 5 11.55 -18.00 -16.67
C PRO A 5 12.59 -16.96 -17.08
N LYS A 6 13.87 -17.27 -16.88
CA LYS A 6 14.97 -16.32 -17.19
C LYS A 6 14.86 -15.74 -18.60
N ALA A 7 14.58 -16.58 -19.60
CA ALA A 7 14.41 -16.14 -20.98
C ALA A 7 13.27 -15.12 -21.16
N GLN A 8 12.17 -15.26 -20.42
CA GLN A 8 11.05 -14.34 -20.44
C GLN A 8 11.40 -13.03 -19.75
N MET A 9 12.16 -13.09 -18.64
CA MET A 9 12.69 -11.91 -17.97
C MET A 9 13.65 -11.15 -18.87
N ASP A 10 14.60 -11.84 -19.51
CA ASP A 10 15.58 -11.25 -20.41
C ASP A 10 14.89 -10.58 -21.62
N ALA A 11 13.86 -11.21 -22.18
CA ALA A 11 13.06 -10.61 -23.25
C ALA A 11 12.32 -9.36 -22.79
N LEU A 12 11.66 -9.40 -21.63
CA LEU A 12 10.98 -8.24 -21.05
C LEU A 12 11.96 -7.07 -20.85
N LEU A 13 13.13 -7.33 -20.29
CA LEU A 13 14.15 -6.30 -20.05
C LEU A 13 14.67 -5.67 -21.35
N GLN A 14 14.77 -6.43 -22.45
CA GLN A 14 15.19 -5.92 -23.75
C GLN A 14 14.14 -4.99 -24.37
N ASP A 15 12.86 -5.26 -24.15
CA ASP A 15 11.75 -4.51 -24.71
C ASP A 15 11.40 -3.23 -23.91
N LEU A 16 11.92 -3.07 -22.67
CA LEU A 16 11.64 -1.91 -21.83
C LEU A 16 12.54 -0.72 -22.20
N PRO A 17 11.99 0.41 -22.71
CA PRO A 17 12.75 1.65 -22.91
C PRO A 17 13.36 2.12 -21.59
N PRO A 18 14.68 2.31 -21.50
CA PRO A 18 15.36 2.58 -20.23
C PRO A 18 15.06 3.97 -19.63
N GLU A 19 14.63 4.92 -20.45
CA GLU A 19 14.34 6.30 -20.03
C GLU A 19 12.94 6.50 -19.43
N ARG A 20 12.00 5.57 -19.69
CA ARG A 20 10.62 5.73 -19.25
C ARG A 20 10.41 5.20 -17.83
N PRO A 21 9.66 5.92 -16.96
CA PRO A 21 9.22 5.40 -15.67
C PRO A 21 8.47 4.06 -15.80
N VAL A 22 8.67 3.14 -14.86
CA VAL A 22 7.97 1.85 -14.80
C VAL A 22 7.02 1.83 -13.63
N LEU A 23 5.78 1.41 -13.85
CA LEU A 23 4.79 1.20 -12.80
C LEU A 23 4.49 -0.30 -12.68
N ILE A 24 4.81 -0.92 -11.54
CA ILE A 24 4.62 -2.36 -11.31
C ILE A 24 3.55 -2.54 -10.24
N ALA A 25 2.36 -2.93 -10.65
CA ALA A 25 1.23 -3.17 -9.78
C ALA A 25 0.85 -4.67 -9.74
N GLY A 26 0.23 -5.10 -8.65
CA GLY A 26 -0.30 -6.45 -8.52
C GLY A 26 -0.47 -6.87 -7.05
N PRO A 27 -1.04 -8.05 -6.80
CA PRO A 27 -1.29 -8.51 -5.44
C PRO A 27 0.01 -8.80 -4.67
N THR A 28 -0.10 -8.95 -3.35
CA THR A 28 1.03 -9.39 -2.52
C THR A 28 1.55 -10.75 -2.99
N ALA A 29 2.80 -11.07 -2.75
CA ALA A 29 3.46 -12.32 -3.17
C ALA A 29 3.48 -12.62 -4.69
N SER A 30 3.04 -11.70 -5.57
CA SER A 30 3.05 -11.91 -7.03
C SER A 30 4.45 -11.87 -7.67
N GLY A 31 5.46 -11.29 -6.99
CA GLY A 31 6.82 -11.16 -7.53
C GLY A 31 7.21 -9.75 -8.00
N LYS A 32 6.37 -8.75 -7.76
CA LYS A 32 6.60 -7.34 -8.15
C LYS A 32 7.97 -6.79 -7.76
N SER A 33 8.35 -6.96 -6.49
CA SER A 33 9.60 -6.41 -5.96
C SER A 33 10.82 -7.04 -6.63
N ALA A 34 10.77 -8.34 -6.92
CA ALA A 34 11.86 -9.04 -7.62
C ALA A 34 11.98 -8.56 -9.08
N LEU A 35 10.86 -8.27 -9.76
CA LEU A 35 10.89 -7.66 -11.09
C LEU A 35 11.47 -6.24 -11.04
N ALA A 36 11.03 -5.42 -10.08
CA ALA A 36 11.56 -4.06 -9.90
C ALA A 36 13.08 -4.07 -9.70
N LEU A 37 13.57 -4.98 -8.85
CA LEU A 37 15.00 -5.15 -8.60
C LEU A 37 15.75 -5.61 -9.85
N ALA A 38 15.22 -6.58 -10.60
CA ALA A 38 15.82 -7.04 -11.84
C ALA A 38 15.93 -5.93 -12.91
N ILE A 39 14.90 -5.07 -13.03
CA ILE A 39 14.93 -3.91 -13.91
C ILE A 39 16.00 -2.90 -13.46
N ALA A 40 16.05 -2.58 -12.16
CA ALA A 40 17.01 -1.64 -11.60
C ALA A 40 18.47 -2.13 -11.78
N GLU A 41 18.72 -3.43 -11.60
CA GLU A 41 20.04 -4.02 -11.82
C GLU A 41 20.48 -4.05 -13.28
N ALA A 42 19.54 -4.33 -14.17
CA ALA A 42 19.86 -4.45 -15.62
C ALA A 42 19.99 -3.10 -16.31
N GLN A 43 19.19 -2.12 -15.95
CA GLN A 43 19.01 -0.87 -16.68
C GLN A 43 19.25 0.38 -15.82
N GLY A 44 19.54 0.22 -14.52
CA GLY A 44 19.63 1.31 -13.56
C GLY A 44 18.27 1.84 -13.14
N GLY A 45 18.30 2.86 -12.30
CA GLY A 45 17.11 3.51 -11.75
C GLY A 45 16.95 3.34 -10.25
N VAL A 46 15.89 3.91 -9.72
CA VAL A 46 15.53 3.90 -8.31
C VAL A 46 14.17 3.24 -8.11
N ILE A 47 14.10 2.31 -7.16
CA ILE A 47 12.86 1.62 -6.80
C ILE A 47 12.12 2.46 -5.77
N VAL A 48 10.87 2.82 -6.08
CA VAL A 48 10.03 3.66 -5.23
C VAL A 48 8.82 2.88 -4.74
N ASN A 49 8.60 2.92 -3.44
CA ASN A 49 7.51 2.22 -2.78
C ASN A 49 6.13 2.81 -3.15
N ALA A 50 5.20 1.93 -3.52
CA ALA A 50 3.77 2.23 -3.66
C ALA A 50 2.90 1.27 -2.82
N ASP A 51 3.37 0.93 -1.61
CA ASP A 51 2.63 0.16 -0.62
C ASP A 51 2.51 0.95 0.68
N ALA A 52 1.26 1.21 1.11
CA ALA A 52 0.98 2.05 2.28
C ALA A 52 1.43 1.43 3.61
N SER A 53 1.63 0.11 3.68
CA SER A 53 2.13 -0.56 4.89
C SER A 53 3.64 -0.49 5.02
N GLN A 54 4.36 -0.35 3.90
CA GLN A 54 5.83 -0.41 3.86
C GLN A 54 6.53 0.93 4.12
N VAL A 55 5.77 2.00 4.35
CA VAL A 55 6.33 3.33 4.64
C VAL A 55 6.84 3.46 6.07
N TYR A 56 6.36 2.62 7.00
CA TYR A 56 6.66 2.72 8.43
C TYR A 56 7.93 1.95 8.83
N ALA A 57 8.77 2.57 9.67
CA ALA A 57 10.07 2.05 10.06
C ALA A 57 10.03 0.74 10.89
N PRO A 58 9.14 0.55 11.89
CA PRO A 58 9.29 -0.52 12.86
C PRO A 58 9.08 -1.94 12.36
N LEU A 59 8.35 -2.11 11.26
CA LEU A 59 7.84 -3.40 10.79
C LEU A 59 8.44 -3.76 9.43
N ARG A 60 9.68 -4.25 9.43
CA ARG A 60 10.38 -4.60 8.19
C ARG A 60 9.99 -5.96 7.64
N ILE A 61 9.96 -6.98 8.52
CA ILE A 61 9.71 -8.38 8.13
C ILE A 61 8.24 -8.57 7.82
N ILE A 62 7.37 -8.23 8.76
CA ILE A 62 5.92 -8.48 8.62
C ILE A 62 5.28 -7.66 7.49
N SER A 63 5.79 -6.47 7.19
CA SER A 63 5.35 -5.68 6.03
C SER A 63 6.03 -6.09 4.73
N ALA A 64 7.01 -7.01 4.79
CA ALA A 64 7.80 -7.46 3.66
C ALA A 64 8.52 -6.35 2.90
N ARG A 65 9.09 -5.38 3.63
CA ARG A 65 9.99 -4.39 3.05
C ARG A 65 11.24 -5.05 2.47
N PRO A 66 11.92 -4.41 1.53
CA PRO A 66 13.18 -4.90 1.00
C PRO A 66 14.18 -5.24 2.10
N SER A 67 14.91 -6.35 1.94
CA SER A 67 15.99 -6.72 2.83
C SER A 67 17.19 -5.78 2.66
N ALA A 68 18.12 -5.77 3.63
CA ALA A 68 19.35 -4.99 3.51
C ALA A 68 20.20 -5.41 2.28
N GLU A 69 20.12 -6.69 1.90
CA GLU A 69 20.79 -7.22 0.71
C GLU A 69 20.16 -6.68 -0.57
N GLU A 70 18.84 -6.59 -0.64
CA GLU A 70 18.12 -6.01 -1.80
C GLU A 70 18.38 -4.51 -1.90
N GLU A 71 18.36 -3.78 -0.77
CA GLU A 71 18.70 -2.35 -0.72
C GLU A 71 20.15 -2.07 -1.13
N ALA A 72 21.07 -2.99 -0.88
CA ALA A 72 22.47 -2.88 -1.33
C ALA A 72 22.64 -3.08 -2.84
N ARG A 73 21.68 -3.74 -3.52
CA ARG A 73 21.74 -4.05 -4.97
C ARG A 73 21.19 -2.93 -5.84
N ALA A 74 20.21 -2.18 -5.34
CA ALA A 74 19.63 -1.03 -6.01
C ALA A 74 19.08 -0.01 -4.99
N PRO A 75 19.06 1.30 -5.32
CA PRO A 75 18.44 2.30 -4.46
C PRO A 75 16.94 2.05 -4.27
N HIS A 76 16.49 2.06 -3.00
CA HIS A 76 15.08 1.93 -2.63
C HIS A 76 14.65 3.18 -1.85
N LEU A 77 13.56 3.82 -2.27
CA LEU A 77 13.03 5.03 -1.65
C LEU A 77 11.60 4.84 -1.16
N LEU A 78 11.23 5.60 -0.15
CA LEU A 78 9.92 5.62 0.51
C LEU A 78 9.57 4.29 1.21
N TYR A 79 10.58 3.55 1.64
CA TYR A 79 10.45 2.37 2.48
C TYR A 79 10.90 2.69 3.91
N GLY A 80 10.07 2.43 4.91
CA GLY A 80 10.43 2.53 6.32
C GLY A 80 10.99 3.89 6.74
N HIS A 81 10.54 4.97 6.13
CA HIS A 81 11.03 6.33 6.36
C HIS A 81 10.19 7.11 7.38
N LEU A 82 9.06 6.54 7.82
CA LEU A 82 8.14 7.17 8.77
C LEU A 82 8.15 6.49 10.13
N ALA A 83 7.94 7.28 11.17
CA ALA A 83 7.61 6.75 12.51
C ALA A 83 6.26 6.06 12.50
N GLU A 84 6.02 5.15 13.47
CA GLU A 84 4.81 4.32 13.55
C GLU A 84 3.51 5.10 13.73
N ASP A 85 3.60 6.30 14.32
CA ASP A 85 2.49 7.22 14.62
C ASP A 85 2.35 8.34 13.58
N ALA A 86 3.25 8.41 12.61
CA ALA A 86 3.23 9.46 11.60
C ALA A 86 1.99 9.36 10.71
N PRO A 87 1.19 10.43 10.57
CA PRO A 87 0.07 10.44 9.63
C PRO A 87 0.59 10.41 8.20
N TYR A 88 0.05 9.49 7.40
CA TYR A 88 0.42 9.39 6.01
C TYR A 88 -0.80 9.15 5.12
N SER A 89 -0.82 9.79 3.96
CA SER A 89 -1.93 9.72 3.01
C SER A 89 -1.42 9.61 1.59
N THR A 90 -2.32 9.30 0.66
CA THR A 90 -2.02 9.32 -0.79
C THR A 90 -1.49 10.68 -1.24
N GLY A 91 -1.99 11.78 -0.68
CA GLY A 91 -1.50 13.12 -0.98
C GLY A 91 -0.07 13.37 -0.46
N HIS A 92 0.30 12.81 0.70
CA HIS A 92 1.68 12.84 1.18
C HIS A 92 2.59 12.07 0.22
N TRP A 93 2.20 10.84 -0.13
CA TRP A 93 2.96 10.00 -1.06
C TRP A 93 3.17 10.70 -2.43
N LEU A 94 2.15 11.32 -3.00
CA LEU A 94 2.28 12.05 -4.27
C LEU A 94 3.28 13.21 -4.16
N ARG A 95 3.29 13.96 -3.06
CA ARG A 95 4.25 15.07 -2.84
C ARG A 95 5.68 14.56 -2.73
N GLU A 96 5.90 13.37 -2.17
CA GLU A 96 7.24 12.76 -2.08
C GLU A 96 7.69 12.14 -3.40
N VAL A 97 6.78 11.61 -4.20
CA VAL A 97 7.09 11.03 -5.53
C VAL A 97 7.33 12.12 -6.58
N ALA A 98 6.62 13.25 -6.51
CA ALA A 98 6.70 14.31 -7.53
C ALA A 98 8.14 14.76 -7.85
N PRO A 99 9.01 15.09 -6.89
CA PRO A 99 10.40 15.47 -7.18
C PRO A 99 11.23 14.35 -7.79
N LEU A 100 10.89 13.06 -7.53
CA LEU A 100 11.60 11.91 -8.07
C LEU A 100 11.35 11.73 -9.57
N LEU A 101 10.15 12.08 -10.04
CA LEU A 101 9.77 11.99 -11.46
C LEU A 101 10.52 13.00 -12.33
N GLY A 102 10.98 14.12 -11.76
CA GLY A 102 11.76 15.14 -12.45
C GLY A 102 13.29 14.97 -12.31
N GLY A 103 13.74 13.91 -11.62
CA GLY A 103 15.16 13.65 -11.38
C GLY A 103 15.88 13.00 -12.56
N ASP A 104 17.20 12.86 -12.42
CA ASP A 104 18.06 12.26 -13.46
C ASP A 104 17.98 10.73 -13.54
N GLN A 105 17.38 10.10 -12.53
CA GLN A 105 17.27 8.65 -12.44
C GLN A 105 15.89 8.16 -12.88
N ARG A 106 15.87 7.07 -13.63
CA ARG A 106 14.63 6.35 -13.94
C ARG A 106 13.92 5.91 -12.67
N VAL A 107 12.62 6.14 -12.58
CA VAL A 107 11.79 5.75 -11.44
C VAL A 107 11.08 4.43 -11.74
N ILE A 108 11.20 3.45 -10.83
CA ILE A 108 10.53 2.15 -10.88
C ILE A 108 9.60 2.07 -9.68
N ILE A 109 8.34 2.41 -9.88
CA ILE A 109 7.33 2.45 -8.81
C ILE A 109 6.70 1.08 -8.66
N THR A 110 6.78 0.48 -7.48
CA THR A 110 6.25 -0.87 -7.22
C THR A 110 5.46 -0.94 -5.94
N GLY A 111 4.32 -1.61 -5.96
CA GLY A 111 3.50 -1.78 -4.76
C GLY A 111 2.13 -2.42 -5.00
N GLY A 112 1.36 -2.51 -3.90
CA GLY A 112 0.01 -3.08 -3.88
C GLY A 112 -1.10 -2.05 -3.68
N THR A 113 -0.78 -0.78 -3.39
CA THR A 113 -1.79 0.25 -3.09
C THR A 113 -2.34 0.87 -4.36
N GLY A 114 -3.44 0.30 -4.87
CA GLY A 114 -4.08 0.76 -6.11
C GLY A 114 -4.43 2.25 -6.12
N LEU A 115 -4.78 2.84 -4.96
CA LEU A 115 -5.07 4.27 -4.85
C LEU A 115 -3.84 5.15 -5.17
N TYR A 116 -2.62 4.70 -4.84
CA TYR A 116 -1.40 5.43 -5.18
C TYR A 116 -1.20 5.50 -6.69
N PHE A 117 -1.36 4.37 -7.39
CA PHE A 117 -1.27 4.32 -8.84
C PHE A 117 -2.38 5.14 -9.52
N ALA A 118 -3.62 5.03 -9.04
CA ALA A 118 -4.73 5.82 -9.56
C ALA A 118 -4.49 7.33 -9.39
N ALA A 119 -4.07 7.75 -8.19
CA ALA A 119 -3.78 9.15 -7.92
C ALA A 119 -2.61 9.70 -8.76
N LEU A 120 -1.58 8.87 -8.97
CA LEU A 120 -0.43 9.23 -9.80
C LEU A 120 -0.79 9.42 -11.27
N THR A 121 -1.63 8.51 -11.83
CA THR A 121 -1.90 8.43 -13.26
C THR A 121 -3.19 9.09 -13.72
N GLN A 122 -4.11 9.38 -12.80
CA GLN A 122 -5.42 9.97 -13.08
C GLN A 122 -5.64 11.28 -12.33
N GLY A 123 -4.75 11.62 -11.39
CA GLY A 123 -4.89 12.77 -10.50
C GLY A 123 -5.61 12.45 -9.20
N LEU A 124 -5.47 13.33 -8.24
CA LEU A 124 -6.11 13.26 -6.94
C LEU A 124 -6.88 14.55 -6.66
N ALA A 125 -8.11 14.42 -6.15
CA ALA A 125 -8.88 15.58 -5.72
C ALA A 125 -8.21 16.24 -4.49
N GLU A 126 -8.03 17.56 -4.53
CA GLU A 126 -7.46 18.35 -3.44
C GLU A 126 -8.52 18.62 -2.36
N ILE A 127 -8.93 17.57 -1.65
CA ILE A 127 -9.89 17.67 -0.57
C ILE A 127 -9.19 18.21 0.68
N PRO A 128 -9.72 19.25 1.34
CA PRO A 128 -9.17 19.75 2.59
C PRO A 128 -9.08 18.67 3.68
N GLU A 129 -8.16 18.85 4.61
CA GLU A 129 -8.04 17.94 5.76
C GLU A 129 -9.33 17.94 6.58
N THR A 130 -9.73 16.77 7.05
CA THR A 130 -10.86 16.63 7.95
C THR A 130 -10.51 17.22 9.32
N PRO A 131 -11.28 18.18 9.83
CA PRO A 131 -11.08 18.67 11.19
C PRO A 131 -11.19 17.54 12.22
N PRO A 132 -10.33 17.53 13.26
CA PRO A 132 -10.34 16.45 14.27
C PRO A 132 -11.70 16.23 14.94
N GLU A 133 -12.45 17.31 15.19
CA GLU A 133 -13.80 17.25 15.77
C GLU A 133 -14.83 16.59 14.84
N VAL A 134 -14.68 16.73 13.52
CA VAL A 134 -15.54 16.05 12.53
C VAL A 134 -15.22 14.56 12.54
N ARG A 135 -13.95 14.20 12.59
CA ARG A 135 -13.51 12.80 12.67
C ARG A 135 -14.00 12.12 13.94
N ALA A 136 -13.81 12.75 15.11
CA ALA A 136 -14.27 12.20 16.39
C ALA A 136 -15.78 11.96 16.38
N ARG A 137 -16.57 12.88 15.82
CA ARG A 137 -18.03 12.67 15.65
C ARG A 137 -18.33 11.48 14.76
N GLY A 138 -17.61 11.31 13.66
CA GLY A 138 -17.79 10.17 12.76
C GLY A 138 -17.42 8.83 13.42
N ASP A 139 -16.42 8.82 14.29
CA ASP A 139 -16.00 7.62 15.04
C ASP A 139 -17.11 7.12 15.99
N ASP A 140 -17.88 8.04 16.58
CA ASP A 140 -18.97 7.75 17.50
C ASP A 140 -20.29 7.34 16.80
N MET A 141 -20.43 7.57 15.50
CA MET A 141 -21.67 7.29 14.74
C MET A 141 -21.75 5.84 14.29
N THR A 142 -22.98 5.33 14.13
CA THR A 142 -23.20 4.03 13.48
C THR A 142 -23.03 4.14 11.96
N LEU A 143 -22.83 3.00 11.28
CA LEU A 143 -22.76 2.99 9.80
C LEU A 143 -24.03 3.53 9.16
N ASP A 144 -25.20 3.17 9.70
CA ASP A 144 -26.51 3.61 9.18
C ASP A 144 -26.71 5.13 9.36
N ASP A 145 -26.26 5.69 10.50
CA ASP A 145 -26.35 7.14 10.74
C ASP A 145 -25.43 7.93 9.79
N LEU A 146 -24.25 7.40 9.49
CA LEU A 146 -23.33 7.99 8.52
C LEU A 146 -23.95 7.95 7.10
N LEU A 147 -24.50 6.81 6.69
CA LEU A 147 -25.14 6.64 5.39
C LEU A 147 -26.36 7.55 5.19
N ALA A 148 -27.18 7.70 6.24
CA ALA A 148 -28.37 8.55 6.21
C ALA A 148 -28.07 10.03 5.95
N GLN A 149 -26.84 10.47 6.21
CA GLN A 149 -26.41 11.85 6.03
C GLN A 149 -25.58 12.10 4.77
N LEU A 150 -25.32 11.06 3.95
CA LEU A 150 -24.64 11.24 2.67
C LEU A 150 -25.56 11.79 1.60
N ASP A 151 -24.97 12.51 0.66
CA ASP A 151 -25.65 12.82 -0.59
C ASP A 151 -25.85 11.56 -1.44
N ALA A 152 -26.93 11.54 -2.21
CA ALA A 152 -27.36 10.35 -2.95
C ALA A 152 -26.33 9.89 -4.00
N GLU A 153 -25.60 10.83 -4.61
CA GLU A 153 -24.60 10.51 -5.63
C GLU A 153 -23.38 9.83 -5.01
N THR A 154 -22.86 10.38 -3.91
CA THR A 154 -21.76 9.78 -3.16
C THR A 154 -22.16 8.41 -2.60
N ALA A 155 -23.37 8.28 -2.02
CA ALA A 155 -23.86 7.01 -1.50
C ALA A 155 -23.97 5.92 -2.57
N ALA A 156 -24.39 6.29 -3.79
CA ALA A 156 -24.46 5.34 -4.92
C ALA A 156 -23.09 4.92 -5.47
N GLY A 157 -22.07 5.79 -5.32
CA GLY A 157 -20.73 5.58 -5.88
C GLY A 157 -19.75 4.84 -4.99
N ILE A 158 -20.11 4.59 -3.70
CA ILE A 158 -19.19 3.96 -2.73
C ILE A 158 -19.69 2.60 -2.26
N ASP A 159 -18.78 1.76 -1.77
CA ASP A 159 -19.14 0.55 -1.06
C ASP A 159 -19.73 0.90 0.31
N GLN A 160 -21.05 0.85 0.41
CA GLN A 160 -21.82 1.19 1.61
C GLN A 160 -21.61 0.23 2.77
N ARG A 161 -21.01 -0.95 2.57
CA ARG A 161 -20.66 -1.90 3.62
C ARG A 161 -19.29 -1.60 4.25
N ASN A 162 -18.49 -0.78 3.59
CA ASN A 162 -17.18 -0.40 4.07
C ASN A 162 -17.27 0.87 4.93
N ARG A 163 -17.33 0.66 6.26
CA ARG A 163 -17.44 1.76 7.23
C ARG A 163 -16.39 2.86 7.01
N ALA A 164 -15.14 2.50 6.75
CA ALA A 164 -14.08 3.50 6.57
C ALA A 164 -14.32 4.39 5.34
N ARG A 165 -14.83 3.83 4.25
CA ARG A 165 -15.20 4.59 3.04
C ARG A 165 -16.41 5.49 3.28
N VAL A 166 -17.41 4.97 3.95
CA VAL A 166 -18.64 5.72 4.30
C VAL A 166 -18.30 6.87 5.23
N GLN A 167 -17.54 6.61 6.30
CA GLN A 167 -17.12 7.65 7.23
C GLN A 167 -16.27 8.72 6.53
N ARG A 168 -15.33 8.33 5.68
CA ARG A 168 -14.54 9.31 4.91
C ARG A 168 -15.42 10.18 4.02
N ALA A 169 -16.40 9.62 3.35
CA ALA A 169 -17.33 10.37 2.52
C ALA A 169 -18.16 11.36 3.34
N TRP A 170 -18.63 10.92 4.50
CA TRP A 170 -19.35 11.76 5.44
C TRP A 170 -18.48 12.88 6.00
N GLU A 171 -17.26 12.59 6.42
CA GLU A 171 -16.28 13.56 6.90
C GLU A 171 -16.03 14.66 5.85
N VAL A 172 -15.86 14.27 4.59
CA VAL A 172 -15.65 15.23 3.48
C VAL A 172 -16.87 16.15 3.34
N LEU A 173 -18.08 15.58 3.34
CA LEU A 173 -19.31 16.35 3.24
C LEU A 173 -19.46 17.32 4.42
N GLN A 174 -19.23 16.86 5.66
CA GLN A 174 -19.34 17.69 6.87
C GLN A 174 -18.29 18.82 6.92
N ALA A 175 -17.06 18.51 6.51
CA ALA A 175 -15.96 19.46 6.55
C ALA A 175 -16.03 20.52 5.45
N THR A 176 -16.61 20.18 4.28
CA THR A 176 -16.54 21.03 3.08
C THR A 176 -17.89 21.49 2.56
N GLY A 177 -18.98 20.92 3.04
CA GLY A 177 -20.33 21.11 2.49
C GLY A 177 -20.53 20.53 1.08
N ARG A 178 -19.56 19.74 0.58
CA ARG A 178 -19.53 19.21 -0.78
C ARG A 178 -19.28 17.70 -0.77
N GLY A 179 -20.09 16.94 -1.52
CA GLY A 179 -20.00 15.47 -1.56
C GLY A 179 -18.68 14.96 -2.14
N LEU A 180 -18.24 13.77 -1.69
CA LEU A 180 -17.00 13.14 -2.16
C LEU A 180 -16.99 12.91 -3.68
N SER A 181 -18.11 12.46 -4.26
CA SER A 181 -18.24 12.24 -5.71
C SER A 181 -18.03 13.52 -6.52
N ASP A 182 -18.49 14.66 -5.98
CA ASP A 182 -18.30 15.95 -6.63
C ASP A 182 -16.83 16.42 -6.60
N TRP A 183 -16.11 16.16 -5.51
CA TRP A 183 -14.67 16.37 -5.44
C TRP A 183 -13.90 15.48 -6.44
N GLN A 184 -14.28 14.21 -6.56
CA GLN A 184 -13.64 13.26 -7.46
C GLN A 184 -13.83 13.55 -8.94
N ARG A 185 -14.88 14.28 -9.33
CA ARG A 185 -15.04 14.76 -10.72
C ARG A 185 -14.06 15.85 -11.11
N ASN A 186 -13.48 16.54 -10.13
CA ASN A 186 -12.58 17.67 -10.32
C ASN A 186 -11.19 17.35 -9.77
N THR A 187 -10.58 16.28 -10.24
CA THR A 187 -9.18 15.95 -9.92
C THR A 187 -8.24 16.87 -10.69
N GLY A 188 -7.11 17.21 -10.07
CA GLY A 188 -6.01 17.89 -10.77
C GLY A 188 -5.40 17.04 -11.89
N ALA A 189 -4.54 17.61 -12.68
CA ALA A 189 -3.77 16.88 -13.69
C ALA A 189 -2.93 15.77 -13.02
N PRO A 190 -2.82 14.57 -13.62
CA PRO A 190 -1.96 13.52 -13.09
C PRO A 190 -0.48 13.94 -13.10
N LEU A 191 0.27 13.50 -12.09
CA LEU A 191 1.72 13.73 -12.05
C LEU A 191 2.47 12.91 -13.12
N LEU A 192 1.97 11.72 -13.42
CA LEU A 192 2.54 10.83 -14.42
C LEU A 192 1.39 10.17 -15.22
N PRO A 193 0.95 10.78 -16.34
CA PRO A 193 -0.06 10.18 -17.20
C PRO A 193 0.33 8.77 -17.63
N LEU A 194 -0.63 7.86 -17.75
CA LEU A 194 -0.37 6.46 -18.10
C LEU A 194 0.35 6.32 -19.46
N ALA A 195 0.14 7.25 -20.37
CA ALA A 195 0.82 7.29 -21.66
C ALA A 195 2.34 7.57 -21.56
N ASP A 196 2.78 8.21 -20.47
CA ASP A 196 4.17 8.63 -20.25
C ASP A 196 4.99 7.61 -19.45
N CYS A 197 4.39 6.49 -19.01
CA CYS A 197 5.05 5.43 -18.26
C CYS A 197 4.84 4.06 -18.88
N LEU A 198 5.49 3.04 -18.32
CA LEU A 198 5.38 1.64 -18.70
C LEU A 198 4.63 0.88 -17.61
N PRO A 199 3.32 0.65 -17.75
CA PRO A 199 2.56 -0.09 -16.75
C PRO A 199 2.78 -1.61 -16.93
N ILE A 200 3.09 -2.27 -15.82
CA ILE A 200 3.17 -3.73 -15.71
C ILE A 200 2.22 -4.14 -14.60
N VAL A 201 1.23 -4.96 -14.92
CA VAL A 201 0.27 -5.48 -13.95
C VAL A 201 0.42 -6.99 -13.86
N PHE A 202 0.66 -7.48 -12.64
CA PHE A 202 0.67 -8.92 -12.39
C PHE A 202 -0.76 -9.42 -12.28
N ASP A 203 -1.16 -10.20 -13.28
CA ASP A 203 -2.38 -10.98 -13.28
C ASP A 203 -2.01 -12.45 -12.99
N VAL A 204 -2.49 -12.98 -11.87
CA VAL A 204 -2.06 -14.29 -11.36
C VAL A 204 -3.26 -15.13 -10.91
N GLU A 205 -3.17 -16.41 -11.15
CA GLU A 205 -4.18 -17.37 -10.69
C GLU A 205 -4.31 -17.37 -9.16
N ARG A 206 -5.55 -17.40 -8.68
CA ARG A 206 -5.86 -17.24 -7.25
C ARG A 206 -5.27 -18.35 -6.38
N ASP A 207 -5.36 -19.59 -6.82
CA ASP A 207 -4.85 -20.74 -6.04
C ASP A 207 -3.32 -20.72 -5.97
N TRP A 208 -2.66 -20.34 -7.06
CA TRP A 208 -1.22 -20.12 -7.08
C TRP A 208 -0.81 -19.01 -6.12
N LEU A 209 -1.56 -17.91 -6.11
CA LEU A 209 -1.29 -16.77 -5.23
C LEU A 209 -1.46 -17.14 -3.76
N ASN A 210 -2.54 -17.85 -3.41
CA ASN A 210 -2.81 -18.29 -2.04
C ASN A 210 -1.67 -19.15 -1.49
N ALA A 211 -1.19 -20.15 -2.26
CA ALA A 211 -0.07 -20.98 -1.87
C ALA A 211 1.23 -20.17 -1.62
N ARG A 212 1.44 -19.11 -2.38
CA ARG A 212 2.60 -18.20 -2.21
C ARG A 212 2.45 -17.28 -1.00
N ILE A 213 1.24 -16.82 -0.70
CA ILE A 213 0.95 -16.02 0.51
C ILE A 213 1.25 -16.87 1.75
N GLU A 214 0.77 -18.13 1.78
CA GLU A 214 1.06 -19.05 2.88
C GLU A 214 2.56 -19.24 3.07
N LYS A 215 3.25 -19.65 2.01
CA LYS A 215 4.70 -19.87 2.05
C LYS A 215 5.47 -18.61 2.48
N ARG A 216 5.03 -17.44 2.02
CA ARG A 216 5.67 -16.17 2.39
C ARG A 216 5.49 -15.86 3.87
N PHE A 217 4.30 -16.09 4.41
CA PHE A 217 4.05 -15.88 5.83
C PHE A 217 4.88 -16.82 6.71
N ASP A 218 5.03 -18.10 6.29
CA ASP A 218 5.92 -19.05 6.97
C ASP A 218 7.37 -18.57 6.98
N LEU A 219 7.87 -18.09 5.83
CA LEU A 219 9.21 -17.51 5.73
C LEU A 219 9.37 -16.26 6.60
N MET A 220 8.35 -15.41 6.72
CA MET A 220 8.39 -14.25 7.62
C MET A 220 8.52 -14.68 9.08
N LEU A 221 7.80 -15.73 9.51
CA LEU A 221 7.92 -16.29 10.86
C LEU A 221 9.34 -16.85 11.09
N GLU A 222 9.90 -17.59 10.12
CA GLU A 222 11.28 -18.09 10.19
C GLU A 222 12.33 -16.97 10.25
N GLN A 223 12.05 -15.81 9.64
CA GLN A 223 12.91 -14.63 9.62
C GLN A 223 12.80 -13.75 10.87
N GLY A 224 11.87 -14.06 11.78
CA GLY A 224 11.72 -13.33 13.03
C GLY A 224 10.54 -12.34 13.06
N ALA A 225 9.51 -12.54 12.24
CA ALA A 225 8.32 -11.69 12.28
C ALA A 225 7.61 -11.71 13.63
N LEU A 226 7.63 -12.85 14.33
CA LEU A 226 7.04 -12.95 15.66
C LEU A 226 7.83 -12.12 16.68
N GLU A 227 9.15 -12.15 16.64
CA GLU A 227 10.05 -11.36 17.48
C GLU A 227 9.91 -9.86 17.18
N GLU A 228 9.77 -9.48 15.90
CA GLU A 228 9.51 -8.09 15.48
C GLU A 228 8.20 -7.57 16.09
N VAL A 229 7.13 -8.35 16.02
CA VAL A 229 5.83 -7.99 16.61
C VAL A 229 5.87 -8.06 18.15
N ALA A 230 6.61 -9.00 18.75
CA ALA A 230 6.80 -9.05 20.20
C ALA A 230 7.51 -7.79 20.74
N ALA A 231 8.48 -7.26 20.01
CA ALA A 231 9.13 -5.99 20.36
C ALA A 231 8.18 -4.78 20.24
N LEU A 232 7.16 -4.86 19.39
CA LEU A 232 6.10 -3.84 19.27
C LEU A 232 5.08 -3.91 20.42
N ARG A 233 4.81 -5.09 20.95
CA ARG A 233 3.73 -5.37 21.93
C ARG A 233 3.60 -4.35 23.08
N PRO A 234 4.69 -3.88 23.75
CA PRO A 234 4.55 -2.93 24.88
C PRO A 234 3.93 -1.58 24.51
N ARG A 235 3.95 -1.22 23.22
CA ARG A 235 3.43 0.05 22.69
C ARG A 235 2.37 -0.16 21.62
N TYR A 236 1.83 -1.38 21.51
CA TYR A 236 0.82 -1.71 20.51
C TYR A 236 -0.44 -0.88 20.71
N ASP A 237 -0.83 -0.17 19.67
CA ASP A 237 -2.06 0.62 19.59
C ASP A 237 -2.76 0.32 18.26
N PRO A 238 -3.92 -0.35 18.23
CA PRO A 238 -4.64 -0.71 17.01
C PRO A 238 -5.19 0.52 16.25
N THR A 239 -5.11 1.71 16.81
CA THR A 239 -5.50 2.95 16.11
C THR A 239 -4.42 3.44 15.16
N LEU A 240 -3.15 3.09 15.40
CA LEU A 240 -2.02 3.52 14.57
C LEU A 240 -1.98 2.76 13.23
N PRO A 241 -1.75 3.46 12.11
CA PRO A 241 -1.70 2.83 10.79
C PRO A 241 -0.67 1.71 10.66
N ALA A 242 0.55 1.90 11.20
CA ALA A 242 1.61 0.90 11.19
C ALA A 242 1.19 -0.40 11.87
N HIS A 243 0.45 -0.31 12.97
CA HIS A 243 0.04 -1.45 13.80
C HIS A 243 -1.12 -2.25 13.20
N ARG A 244 -1.73 -1.73 12.13
CA ARG A 244 -2.78 -2.41 11.34
C ARG A 244 -2.24 -3.23 10.18
N ALA A 245 -0.93 -3.27 9.99
CA ALA A 245 -0.33 -4.13 8.97
C ALA A 245 -0.77 -5.58 9.18
N ILE A 246 -1.20 -6.24 8.10
CA ILE A 246 -1.68 -7.63 8.15
C ILE A 246 -0.61 -8.52 8.79
N GLY A 247 -1.01 -9.35 9.71
CA GLY A 247 -0.14 -10.19 10.53
C GLY A 247 0.15 -9.60 11.91
N VAL A 248 0.16 -8.27 12.08
CA VAL A 248 0.43 -7.63 13.38
C VAL A 248 -0.71 -7.91 14.38
N PRO A 249 -1.98 -7.58 14.10
CA PRO A 249 -3.07 -7.86 15.03
C PRO A 249 -3.20 -9.35 15.37
N GLU A 250 -2.95 -10.22 14.39
CA GLU A 250 -3.06 -11.66 14.54
C GLU A 250 -1.93 -12.22 15.44
N LEU A 251 -0.69 -11.78 15.24
CA LEU A 251 0.43 -12.18 16.07
C LEU A 251 0.37 -11.57 17.48
N ILE A 252 -0.16 -10.36 17.65
CA ILE A 252 -0.44 -9.79 18.98
C ILE A 252 -1.39 -10.69 19.77
N ARG A 253 -2.48 -11.17 19.17
CA ARG A 253 -3.40 -12.11 19.83
C ARG A 253 -2.72 -13.41 20.27
N HIS A 254 -1.76 -13.89 19.47
CA HIS A 254 -0.94 -15.02 19.88
C HIS A 254 -0.06 -14.69 21.10
N LEU A 255 0.63 -13.55 21.07
CA LEU A 255 1.51 -13.10 22.14
C LEU A 255 0.77 -12.77 23.44
N GLU A 256 -0.52 -12.46 23.37
CA GLU A 256 -1.42 -12.27 24.51
C GLU A 256 -1.98 -13.58 25.05
N GLY A 257 -1.81 -14.69 24.33
CA GLY A 257 -2.31 -16.00 24.73
C GLY A 257 -3.73 -16.31 24.28
N ASP A 258 -4.38 -15.42 23.52
CA ASP A 258 -5.74 -15.63 23.00
C ASP A 258 -5.80 -16.70 21.94
N TRP A 259 -4.78 -16.79 21.09
CA TRP A 259 -4.70 -17.71 19.96
C TRP A 259 -3.40 -18.51 19.96
N PRO A 260 -3.45 -19.81 19.60
CA PRO A 260 -2.25 -20.55 19.24
C PRO A 260 -1.65 -19.98 17.93
N LEU A 261 -0.35 -20.11 17.74
CA LEU A 261 0.38 -19.54 16.60
C LEU A 261 -0.20 -19.94 15.23
N HIS A 262 -0.60 -21.23 15.08
CA HIS A 262 -1.20 -21.71 13.83
C HIS A 262 -2.48 -20.94 13.47
N ARG A 263 -3.32 -20.60 14.45
CA ARG A 263 -4.54 -19.81 14.24
C ARG A 263 -4.23 -18.38 13.83
N ALA A 264 -3.24 -17.75 14.47
CA ALA A 264 -2.78 -16.40 14.11
C ALA A 264 -2.26 -16.38 12.67
N ARG A 265 -1.46 -17.40 12.29
CA ARG A 265 -0.96 -17.59 10.92
C ARG A 265 -2.11 -17.71 9.90
N GLU A 266 -3.06 -18.61 10.15
CA GLU A 266 -4.22 -18.81 9.26
C GLU A 266 -5.02 -17.53 9.08
N ALA A 267 -5.28 -16.80 10.17
CA ALA A 267 -6.01 -15.55 10.12
C ALA A 267 -5.27 -14.46 9.30
N ALA A 268 -3.94 -14.36 9.47
CA ALA A 268 -3.12 -13.42 8.70
C ALA A 268 -3.08 -13.76 7.20
N VAL A 269 -3.00 -15.06 6.86
CA VAL A 269 -3.06 -15.53 5.47
C VAL A 269 -4.42 -15.19 4.83
N VAL A 270 -5.52 -15.41 5.55
CA VAL A 270 -6.88 -15.09 5.06
C VAL A 270 -7.10 -13.57 4.91
N ALA A 271 -6.47 -12.76 5.78
CA ALA A 271 -6.55 -11.30 5.70
C ALA A 271 -5.73 -10.69 4.55
N THR A 272 -4.78 -11.46 4.00
CA THR A 272 -3.92 -11.05 2.88
C THR A 272 -4.60 -11.27 1.53
#